data_9086bc912edf6e68a9f3259521e8e36e
#
_entry.id   9086bc912edf6e68a9f3259521e8e36e
#
_cell.length_a   1.000
_cell.length_b   1.000
_cell.length_c   1.000
_cell.angle_alpha   90.00
_cell.angle_beta   90.00
_cell.angle_gamma   90.00
#
_symmetry.space_group_name_H-M   'P 1'
#
loop_
_entity.id
_entity.type
_entity.pdbx_description
1 polymer ?
#
loop_
_entity_poly.entity_id
_entity_poly.type
_entity_poly.pdbx_seq_one_letter_code
_entity_poly.pdbx_strand_id
1 'polypeptide(L)'
;MKLKVKDISKNYNRYSALRGVNLELEPGLYGLLGPSGAGKSTLLKIIAGILRPTAGSILLDNEPVSKLGEHYRAMLGYMPKDLGIYPEFTAKRYLLYIAALKGLTEAQAKAEIDKLLEAVGLSSNAEQKLKGFSGGMLRRVGIAQTLLCNPQILLLDEPTAGLDPQERVRLRNLLSALAQHSIIILSTHIVSDVELIAEKIILLREGQIAAFDTVAGLVGKSTLEDVYLTYFQKEA
;
A
#
# COMPACT_ATOMS: atom_id res chain seq x y z
N MET A 1 11.72 10.96 9.24
CA MET A 1 11.80 9.70 8.47
C MET A 1 11.67 10.02 6.98
N LYS A 2 12.58 9.54 6.17
CA LYS A 2 12.62 9.78 4.72
C LYS A 2 12.97 8.48 3.98
N LEU A 3 12.08 8.03 3.10
CA LEU A 3 12.27 6.85 2.26
C LEU A 3 12.73 7.28 0.87
N LYS A 4 13.87 6.76 0.41
CA LYS A 4 14.40 7.04 -0.92
C LYS A 4 14.43 5.76 -1.76
N VAL A 5 13.86 5.84 -2.94
CA VAL A 5 13.98 4.86 -4.01
C VAL A 5 15.03 5.40 -4.96
N LYS A 6 16.19 4.74 -5.08
CA LYS A 6 17.33 5.24 -5.86
C LYS A 6 17.64 4.31 -7.01
N ASP A 7 17.42 4.78 -8.23
CA ASP A 7 17.73 4.12 -9.51
C ASP A 7 17.22 2.69 -9.61
N ILE A 8 16.02 2.42 -9.06
CA ILE A 8 15.45 1.08 -9.03
C ILE A 8 15.09 0.61 -10.43
N SER A 9 15.72 -0.49 -10.82
CA SER A 9 15.39 -1.23 -12.04
C SER A 9 15.07 -2.69 -11.70
N LYS A 10 14.13 -3.29 -12.44
CA LYS A 10 13.77 -4.70 -12.31
C LYS A 10 13.50 -5.34 -13.66
N ASN A 11 14.31 -6.33 -13.98
CA ASN A 11 14.16 -7.14 -15.19
C ASN A 11 13.69 -8.56 -14.82
N TYR A 12 12.73 -9.08 -15.57
CA TYR A 12 12.29 -10.47 -15.58
C TYR A 12 12.62 -11.05 -16.96
N ASN A 13 13.69 -11.81 -17.06
CA ASN A 13 14.18 -12.32 -18.36
C ASN A 13 14.29 -11.19 -19.42
N ARG A 14 13.38 -11.20 -20.42
CA ARG A 14 13.34 -10.20 -21.50
C ARG A 14 12.44 -8.99 -21.22
N TYR A 15 11.69 -9.01 -20.11
CA TYR A 15 10.77 -7.93 -19.76
C TYR A 15 11.34 -7.04 -18.66
N SER A 16 11.43 -5.74 -18.93
CA SER A 16 11.85 -4.74 -17.95
C SER A 16 10.62 -4.15 -17.26
N ALA A 17 10.39 -4.55 -16.01
CA ALA A 17 9.24 -4.11 -15.23
C ALA A 17 9.44 -2.74 -14.57
N LEU A 18 10.68 -2.36 -14.26
CA LEU A 18 11.05 -1.04 -13.75
C LEU A 18 12.38 -0.59 -14.35
N ARG A 19 12.50 0.72 -14.62
CA ARG A 19 13.62 1.31 -15.36
C ARG A 19 14.08 2.62 -14.68
N GLY A 20 15.05 2.54 -13.77
CA GLY A 20 15.66 3.72 -13.14
C GLY A 20 14.69 4.57 -12.32
N VAL A 21 13.81 3.93 -11.53
CA VAL A 21 12.82 4.64 -10.71
C VAL A 21 13.50 5.37 -9.57
N ASN A 22 13.24 6.67 -9.45
CA ASN A 22 13.73 7.54 -8.39
C ASN A 22 12.56 8.23 -7.69
N LEU A 23 12.47 8.11 -6.35
CA LEU A 23 11.46 8.77 -5.51
C LEU A 23 12.07 9.15 -4.18
N GLU A 24 11.59 10.24 -3.60
CA GLU A 24 11.90 10.66 -2.24
C GLU A 24 10.60 10.97 -1.52
N LEU A 25 10.32 10.23 -0.44
CA LEU A 25 9.05 10.22 0.25
C LEU A 25 9.27 10.53 1.74
N GLU A 26 8.47 11.43 2.28
CA GLU A 26 8.36 11.78 3.70
C GLU A 26 6.99 11.35 4.22
N PRO A 27 6.66 11.45 5.54
CA PRO A 27 5.31 11.17 6.01
C PRO A 27 4.27 11.90 5.17
N GLY A 28 3.25 11.17 4.73
CA GLY A 28 2.21 11.64 3.80
C GLY A 28 1.58 10.48 3.03
N LEU A 29 0.51 10.74 2.30
CA LEU A 29 -0.17 9.76 1.45
C LEU A 29 0.15 10.01 -0.02
N TYR A 30 0.66 8.98 -0.68
CA TYR A 30 1.06 8.97 -2.09
C TYR A 30 0.17 8.03 -2.88
N GLY A 31 -0.52 8.56 -3.89
CA GLY A 31 -1.24 7.76 -4.85
C GLY A 31 -0.31 7.25 -5.95
N LEU A 32 -0.15 5.94 -6.07
CA LEU A 32 0.62 5.30 -7.16
C LEU A 32 -0.33 4.86 -8.25
N LEU A 33 -0.45 5.67 -9.30
CA LEU A 33 -1.35 5.46 -10.43
C LEU A 33 -0.61 4.92 -11.66
N GLY A 34 -1.32 4.14 -12.45
CA GLY A 34 -0.83 3.61 -13.73
C GLY A 34 -1.66 2.41 -14.19
N PRO A 35 -1.61 2.06 -15.49
CA PRO A 35 -2.35 0.93 -16.03
C PRO A 35 -1.86 -0.41 -15.44
N SER A 36 -2.62 -1.47 -15.70
CA SER A 36 -2.19 -2.83 -15.38
C SER A 36 -0.88 -3.13 -16.12
N GLY A 37 0.09 -3.73 -15.42
CA GLY A 37 1.41 -4.00 -16.01
C GLY A 37 2.41 -2.84 -15.94
N ALA A 38 2.04 -1.64 -15.48
CA ALA A 38 2.95 -0.48 -15.37
C ALA A 38 4.14 -0.69 -14.41
N GLY A 39 4.09 -1.70 -13.52
CA GLY A 39 5.15 -1.99 -12.55
C GLY A 39 4.81 -1.66 -11.11
N LYS A 40 3.59 -1.20 -10.78
CA LYS A 40 3.17 -0.77 -9.44
C LYS A 40 3.44 -1.82 -8.35
N SER A 41 2.88 -3.02 -8.51
CA SER A 41 3.10 -4.12 -7.53
C SER A 41 4.57 -4.55 -7.44
N THR A 42 5.33 -4.47 -8.55
CA THR A 42 6.77 -4.73 -8.55
C THR A 42 7.52 -3.71 -7.70
N LEU A 43 7.19 -2.41 -7.86
CA LEU A 43 7.79 -1.34 -7.06
C LEU A 43 7.46 -1.52 -5.57
N LEU A 44 6.18 -1.76 -5.23
CA LEU A 44 5.76 -1.99 -3.84
C LEU A 44 6.48 -3.20 -3.21
N LYS A 45 6.61 -4.32 -3.94
CA LYS A 45 7.35 -5.51 -3.47
C LYS A 45 8.83 -5.25 -3.24
N ILE A 46 9.46 -4.40 -4.04
CA ILE A 46 10.87 -4.01 -3.86
C ILE A 46 11.00 -3.11 -2.62
N ILE A 47 10.13 -2.12 -2.45
CA ILE A 47 10.11 -1.27 -1.26
C ILE A 47 9.85 -2.12 -0.01
N ALA A 48 8.94 -3.10 -0.08
CA ALA A 48 8.66 -4.03 1.01
C ALA A 48 9.83 -4.98 1.34
N GLY A 49 10.89 -4.99 0.54
CA GLY A 49 12.02 -5.92 0.71
C GLY A 49 11.70 -7.38 0.36
N ILE A 50 10.55 -7.65 -0.24
CA ILE A 50 10.11 -8.99 -0.68
C ILE A 50 10.79 -9.39 -1.99
N LEU A 51 11.03 -8.39 -2.86
CA LEU A 51 11.63 -8.60 -4.17
C LEU A 51 12.93 -7.80 -4.29
N ARG A 52 14.02 -8.48 -4.68
CA ARG A 52 15.29 -7.80 -4.95
C ARG A 52 15.23 -7.06 -6.29
N PRO A 53 15.64 -5.80 -6.34
CA PRO A 53 15.83 -5.09 -7.61
C PRO A 53 16.98 -5.71 -8.42
N THR A 54 17.01 -5.48 -9.73
CA THR A 54 18.15 -5.82 -10.60
C THR A 54 19.27 -4.79 -10.44
N ALA A 55 18.90 -3.52 -10.24
CA ALA A 55 19.81 -2.43 -9.95
C ALA A 55 19.15 -1.41 -9.03
N GLY A 56 19.96 -0.56 -8.39
CA GLY A 56 19.51 0.47 -7.47
C GLY A 56 19.35 -0.02 -6.02
N SER A 57 18.86 0.86 -5.16
CA SER A 57 18.68 0.58 -3.73
C SER A 57 17.53 1.37 -3.12
N ILE A 58 16.96 0.82 -2.03
CA ILE A 58 16.01 1.54 -1.17
C ILE A 58 16.78 1.99 0.07
N LEU A 59 16.61 3.25 0.46
CA LEU A 59 17.24 3.83 1.63
C LEU A 59 16.15 4.37 2.58
N LEU A 60 16.34 4.17 3.87
CA LEU A 60 15.57 4.82 4.93
C LEU A 60 16.53 5.70 5.72
N ASP A 61 16.25 7.01 5.78
CA ASP A 61 17.11 8.02 6.41
C ASP A 61 18.58 7.90 6.00
N ASN A 62 18.80 7.68 4.68
CA ASN A 62 20.08 7.46 3.99
C ASN A 62 20.78 6.13 4.27
N GLU A 63 20.18 5.22 5.05
CA GLU A 63 20.71 3.88 5.29
C GLU A 63 20.02 2.84 4.39
N PRO A 64 20.76 1.94 3.70
CA PRO A 64 20.15 0.89 2.90
C PRO A 64 19.26 -0.03 3.72
N VAL A 65 18.01 -0.22 3.30
CA VAL A 65 17.04 -1.07 4.02
C VAL A 65 17.52 -2.52 4.13
N SER A 66 18.39 -2.96 3.24
CA SER A 66 19.03 -4.29 3.31
C SER A 66 19.94 -4.45 4.53
N LYS A 67 20.48 -3.36 5.09
CA LYS A 67 21.27 -3.35 6.31
C LYS A 67 20.41 -3.28 7.57
N LEU A 68 19.24 -2.61 7.48
CA LEU A 68 18.31 -2.45 8.59
C LEU A 68 17.59 -3.76 8.97
N GLY A 69 17.45 -4.70 8.05
CA GLY A 69 16.97 -6.05 8.31
C GLY A 69 15.60 -6.10 9.02
N GLU A 70 15.59 -6.61 10.25
CA GLU A 70 14.36 -6.73 11.06
C GLU A 70 13.79 -5.40 11.49
N HIS A 71 14.64 -4.43 11.75
CA HIS A 71 14.19 -3.09 12.13
C HIS A 71 13.32 -2.45 11.03
N TYR A 72 13.74 -2.54 9.77
CA TYR A 72 12.94 -2.07 8.66
C TYR A 72 11.61 -2.82 8.53
N ARG A 73 11.64 -4.16 8.67
CA ARG A 73 10.42 -4.99 8.59
C ARG A 73 9.43 -4.70 9.70
N ALA A 74 9.91 -4.35 10.91
CA ALA A 74 9.04 -3.96 12.03
C ALA A 74 8.29 -2.65 11.76
N MET A 75 8.88 -1.73 10.98
CA MET A 75 8.27 -0.47 10.61
C MET A 75 7.29 -0.58 9.43
N LEU A 76 7.22 -1.75 8.78
CA LEU A 76 6.53 -1.95 7.50
C LEU A 76 5.19 -2.66 7.67
N GLY A 77 4.15 -2.09 7.07
CA GLY A 77 2.89 -2.76 6.73
C GLY A 77 2.79 -2.94 5.22
N TYR A 78 2.62 -4.17 4.75
CA TYR A 78 2.42 -4.44 3.33
C TYR A 78 1.15 -5.25 3.10
N MET A 79 0.25 -4.72 2.31
CA MET A 79 -0.95 -5.38 1.82
C MET A 79 -0.77 -5.74 0.34
N PRO A 80 -0.57 -7.00 0.00
CA PRO A 80 -0.50 -7.44 -1.39
C PRO A 80 -1.89 -7.42 -2.04
N LYS A 81 -1.91 -7.41 -3.37
CA LYS A 81 -3.14 -7.53 -4.16
C LYS A 81 -3.90 -8.82 -3.82
N ASP A 82 -3.17 -9.94 -3.72
CA ASP A 82 -3.74 -11.24 -3.36
C ASP A 82 -3.37 -11.56 -1.90
N LEU A 83 -4.39 -11.65 -1.05
CA LEU A 83 -4.23 -11.96 0.37
C LEU A 83 -4.12 -13.46 0.59
N GLY A 84 -3.01 -13.92 1.16
CA GLY A 84 -2.83 -15.29 1.63
C GLY A 84 -3.57 -15.50 2.95
N ILE A 85 -4.87 -15.80 2.89
CA ILE A 85 -5.70 -16.02 4.07
C ILE A 85 -5.82 -17.52 4.40
N TYR A 86 -6.14 -17.82 5.66
CA TYR A 86 -6.49 -19.16 6.12
C TYR A 86 -8.02 -19.27 6.24
N PRO A 87 -8.74 -19.89 5.28
CA PRO A 87 -10.20 -19.84 5.20
C PRO A 87 -10.93 -20.38 6.44
N GLU A 88 -10.32 -21.34 7.17
CA GLU A 88 -10.88 -21.94 8.36
C GLU A 88 -10.64 -21.13 9.65
N PHE A 89 -9.81 -20.08 9.60
CA PHE A 89 -9.62 -19.19 10.74
C PHE A 89 -10.77 -18.20 10.82
N THR A 90 -11.13 -17.78 12.06
CA THR A 90 -11.96 -16.59 12.25
C THR A 90 -11.10 -15.33 11.96
N ALA A 91 -11.75 -14.20 11.70
CA ALA A 91 -11.02 -12.94 11.46
C ALA A 91 -10.09 -12.60 12.65
N LYS A 92 -10.59 -12.72 13.88
CA LYS A 92 -9.84 -12.50 15.10
C LYS A 92 -8.66 -13.48 15.24
N ARG A 93 -8.89 -14.78 15.02
CA ARG A 93 -7.85 -15.81 15.07
C ARG A 93 -6.75 -15.57 14.02
N TYR A 94 -7.14 -15.16 12.82
CA TYR A 94 -6.18 -14.83 11.76
C TYR A 94 -5.29 -13.65 12.16
N LEU A 95 -5.88 -12.57 12.66
CA LEU A 95 -5.12 -11.41 13.11
C LEU A 95 -4.21 -11.73 14.31
N LEU A 96 -4.67 -12.56 15.26
CA LEU A 96 -3.85 -13.06 16.37
C LEU A 96 -2.63 -13.85 15.88
N TYR A 97 -2.82 -14.72 14.87
CA TYR A 97 -1.73 -15.46 14.25
C TYR A 97 -0.69 -14.53 13.62
N ILE A 98 -1.14 -13.52 12.86
CA ILE A 98 -0.23 -12.54 12.26
C ILE A 98 0.48 -11.69 13.32
N ALA A 99 -0.23 -11.28 14.38
CA ALA A 99 0.34 -10.53 15.49
C ALA A 99 1.46 -11.33 16.20
N ALA A 100 1.24 -12.62 16.42
CA ALA A 100 2.26 -13.52 16.98
C ALA A 100 3.50 -13.62 16.08
N LEU A 101 3.33 -13.69 14.75
CA LEU A 101 4.45 -13.67 13.80
C LEU A 101 5.21 -12.33 13.81
N LYS A 102 4.57 -11.25 14.20
CA LYS A 102 5.18 -9.93 14.41
C LYS A 102 5.78 -9.75 15.81
N GLY A 103 5.69 -10.74 16.69
CA GLY A 103 6.29 -10.73 18.02
C GLY A 103 5.44 -10.09 19.12
N LEU A 104 4.15 -9.79 18.88
CA LEU A 104 3.27 -9.29 19.94
C LEU A 104 2.91 -10.40 20.92
N THR A 105 2.82 -10.05 22.21
CA THR A 105 2.18 -10.91 23.21
C THR A 105 0.67 -11.00 22.95
N GLU A 106 0.04 -12.07 23.42
CA GLU A 106 -1.40 -12.28 23.23
C GLU A 106 -2.24 -11.13 23.82
N ALA A 107 -1.84 -10.60 24.96
CA ALA A 107 -2.54 -9.48 25.62
C ALA A 107 -2.46 -8.19 24.79
N GLN A 108 -1.27 -7.85 24.25
CA GLN A 108 -1.08 -6.70 23.37
C GLN A 108 -1.88 -6.87 22.07
N ALA A 109 -1.81 -8.06 21.46
CA ALA A 109 -2.49 -8.36 20.22
C ALA A 109 -4.02 -8.23 20.36
N LYS A 110 -4.63 -8.77 21.43
CA LYS A 110 -6.09 -8.70 21.63
C LYS A 110 -6.60 -7.26 21.67
N ALA A 111 -5.95 -6.40 22.46
CA ALA A 111 -6.37 -5.00 22.58
C ALA A 111 -6.24 -4.22 21.27
N GLU A 112 -5.19 -4.50 20.49
CA GLU A 112 -4.96 -3.86 19.20
C GLU A 112 -5.94 -4.39 18.14
N ILE A 113 -6.15 -5.70 18.07
CA ILE A 113 -7.03 -6.34 17.08
C ILE A 113 -8.47 -5.87 17.21
N ASP A 114 -9.00 -5.76 18.44
CA ASP A 114 -10.37 -5.30 18.64
C ASP A 114 -10.55 -3.87 18.10
N LYS A 115 -9.58 -2.97 18.32
CA LYS A 115 -9.57 -1.61 17.73
C LYS A 115 -9.47 -1.63 16.19
N LEU A 116 -8.62 -2.49 15.64
CA LEU A 116 -8.44 -2.59 14.19
C LEU A 116 -9.70 -3.16 13.51
N LEU A 117 -10.34 -4.16 14.10
CA LEU A 117 -11.61 -4.70 13.59
C LEU A 117 -12.72 -3.65 13.61
N GLU A 118 -12.77 -2.80 14.65
CA GLU A 118 -13.69 -1.66 14.70
C GLU A 118 -13.37 -0.64 13.60
N ALA A 119 -12.11 -0.24 13.46
CA ALA A 119 -11.67 0.71 12.44
C ALA A 119 -12.03 0.28 11.02
N VAL A 120 -11.95 -1.03 10.72
CA VAL A 120 -12.34 -1.57 9.41
C VAL A 120 -13.80 -2.06 9.34
N GLY A 121 -14.60 -1.86 10.41
CA GLY A 121 -16.04 -2.20 10.43
C GLY A 121 -16.32 -3.70 10.40
N LEU A 122 -15.52 -4.50 11.09
CA LEU A 122 -15.66 -5.96 11.17
C LEU A 122 -15.83 -6.50 12.60
N SER A 123 -16.12 -5.63 13.59
CA SER A 123 -16.30 -6.06 14.99
C SER A 123 -17.34 -7.16 15.15
N SER A 124 -18.50 -7.04 14.48
CA SER A 124 -19.57 -8.04 14.52
C SER A 124 -19.22 -9.37 13.81
N ASN A 125 -18.18 -9.37 12.98
CA ASN A 125 -17.74 -10.53 12.20
C ASN A 125 -16.42 -11.14 12.75
N ALA A 126 -15.94 -10.68 13.91
CA ALA A 126 -14.65 -11.08 14.49
C ALA A 126 -14.51 -12.61 14.62
N GLU A 127 -15.57 -13.30 15.05
CA GLU A 127 -15.59 -14.74 15.27
C GLU A 127 -16.12 -15.55 14.05
N GLN A 128 -16.45 -14.87 12.95
CA GLN A 128 -16.87 -15.54 11.73
C GLN A 128 -15.64 -16.05 10.96
N LYS A 129 -15.74 -17.26 10.38
CA LYS A 129 -14.67 -17.84 9.55
C LYS A 129 -14.50 -17.08 8.24
N LEU A 130 -13.24 -16.88 7.83
CA LEU A 130 -12.87 -16.13 6.64
C LEU A 130 -13.41 -16.71 5.34
N LYS A 131 -13.66 -18.02 5.28
CA LYS A 131 -14.32 -18.65 4.10
C LYS A 131 -15.74 -18.13 3.82
N GLY A 132 -16.39 -17.54 4.81
CA GLY A 132 -17.73 -16.96 4.68
C GLY A 132 -17.71 -15.45 4.39
N PHE A 133 -16.52 -14.84 4.23
CA PHE A 133 -16.38 -13.41 3.97
C PHE A 133 -16.53 -13.09 2.49
N SER A 134 -17.15 -11.95 2.19
CA SER A 134 -17.11 -11.36 0.85
C SER A 134 -15.70 -10.87 0.50
N GLY A 135 -15.45 -10.60 -0.79
CA GLY A 135 -14.17 -10.01 -1.23
C GLY A 135 -13.82 -8.71 -0.52
N GLY A 136 -14.82 -7.82 -0.32
CA GLY A 136 -14.65 -6.58 0.43
C GLY A 136 -14.34 -6.82 1.92
N MET A 137 -14.99 -7.79 2.56
CA MET A 137 -14.67 -8.17 3.95
C MET A 137 -13.25 -8.70 4.07
N LEU A 138 -12.81 -9.57 3.15
CA LEU A 138 -11.43 -10.08 3.13
C LEU A 138 -10.42 -8.94 2.92
N ARG A 139 -10.74 -7.98 2.05
CA ARG A 139 -9.91 -6.80 1.82
C ARG A 139 -9.75 -5.98 3.10
N ARG A 140 -10.83 -5.78 3.87
CA ARG A 140 -10.81 -5.08 5.15
C ARG A 140 -10.01 -5.83 6.22
N VAL A 141 -10.05 -7.16 6.25
CA VAL A 141 -9.14 -7.98 7.10
C VAL A 141 -7.68 -7.76 6.71
N GLY A 142 -7.38 -7.72 5.40
CA GLY A 142 -6.05 -7.40 4.89
C GLY A 142 -5.55 -6.01 5.30
N ILE A 143 -6.43 -5.00 5.31
CA ILE A 143 -6.10 -3.67 5.83
C ILE A 143 -5.79 -3.75 7.32
N ALA A 144 -6.65 -4.40 8.13
CA ALA A 144 -6.41 -4.57 9.57
C ALA A 144 -5.09 -5.29 9.85
N GLN A 145 -4.76 -6.36 9.12
CA GLN A 145 -3.49 -7.07 9.19
C GLN A 145 -2.30 -6.14 8.91
N THR A 146 -2.43 -5.27 7.91
CA THR A 146 -1.36 -4.36 7.49
C THR A 146 -1.05 -3.33 8.55
N LEU A 147 -2.06 -2.93 9.33
CA LEU A 147 -1.95 -1.92 10.38
C LEU A 147 -1.44 -2.47 11.72
N LEU A 148 -1.34 -3.79 11.89
CA LEU A 148 -0.81 -4.40 13.12
C LEU A 148 0.61 -3.90 13.42
N CYS A 149 0.86 -3.56 14.69
CA CYS A 149 2.10 -2.98 15.22
C CYS A 149 2.35 -1.53 14.76
N ASN A 150 1.30 -0.79 14.41
CA ASN A 150 1.36 0.63 14.06
C ASN A 150 2.54 0.98 13.11
N PRO A 151 2.54 0.45 11.87
CA PRO A 151 3.65 0.62 10.95
C PRO A 151 3.85 2.08 10.54
N GLN A 152 5.11 2.47 10.36
CA GLN A 152 5.48 3.81 9.91
C GLN A 152 5.54 3.93 8.37
N ILE A 153 5.58 2.80 7.68
CA ILE A 153 5.55 2.71 6.21
C ILE A 153 4.44 1.74 5.83
N LEU A 154 3.43 2.22 5.12
CA LEU A 154 2.31 1.40 4.63
C LEU A 154 2.35 1.32 3.10
N LEU A 155 2.36 0.11 2.61
CA LEU A 155 2.33 -0.19 1.18
C LEU A 155 1.05 -0.97 0.89
N LEU A 156 0.12 -0.37 0.14
CA LEU A 156 -1.20 -0.91 -0.12
C LEU A 156 -1.40 -1.14 -1.61
N ASP A 157 -1.50 -2.41 -2.02
CA ASP A 157 -1.66 -2.78 -3.44
C ASP A 157 -3.14 -3.05 -3.74
N GLU A 158 -3.80 -2.10 -4.44
CA GLU A 158 -5.23 -2.11 -4.80
C GLU A 158 -6.17 -2.29 -3.58
N PRO A 159 -6.03 -1.52 -2.47
CA PRO A 159 -6.77 -1.77 -1.23
C PRO A 159 -8.27 -1.50 -1.34
N THR A 160 -8.71 -0.72 -2.32
CA THR A 160 -10.11 -0.32 -2.55
C THR A 160 -10.89 -1.28 -3.44
N ALA A 161 -10.21 -2.26 -4.05
CA ALA A 161 -10.85 -3.22 -4.95
C ALA A 161 -11.92 -4.05 -4.22
N GLY A 162 -13.16 -4.02 -4.72
CA GLY A 162 -14.28 -4.75 -4.14
C GLY A 162 -14.91 -4.13 -2.88
N LEU A 163 -14.46 -2.94 -2.45
CA LEU A 163 -15.11 -2.17 -1.40
C LEU A 163 -16.30 -1.39 -1.96
N ASP A 164 -17.39 -1.33 -1.19
CA ASP A 164 -18.49 -0.43 -1.48
C ASP A 164 -18.14 1.05 -1.21
N PRO A 165 -18.96 2.01 -1.65
CA PRO A 165 -18.68 3.44 -1.46
C PRO A 165 -18.49 3.85 0.01
N GLN A 166 -19.26 3.29 0.94
CA GLN A 166 -19.17 3.62 2.36
C GLN A 166 -17.87 3.07 2.97
N GLU A 167 -17.46 1.87 2.60
CA GLU A 167 -16.20 1.25 3.00
C GLU A 167 -14.99 2.02 2.46
N ARG A 168 -15.06 2.53 1.22
CA ARG A 168 -14.01 3.39 0.65
C ARG A 168 -13.87 4.70 1.42
N VAL A 169 -14.97 5.34 1.82
CA VAL A 169 -14.92 6.55 2.67
C VAL A 169 -14.26 6.25 4.00
N ARG A 170 -14.64 5.14 4.66
CA ARG A 170 -14.03 4.72 5.92
C ARG A 170 -12.52 4.51 5.78
N LEU A 171 -12.09 3.79 4.73
CA LEU A 171 -10.67 3.57 4.46
C LEU A 171 -9.92 4.87 4.21
N ARG A 172 -10.48 5.78 3.42
CA ARG A 172 -9.89 7.11 3.18
C ARG A 172 -9.66 7.88 4.46
N ASN A 173 -10.67 7.97 5.34
CA ASN A 173 -10.55 8.65 6.63
C ASN A 173 -9.45 8.03 7.50
N LEU A 174 -9.39 6.70 7.56
CA LEU A 174 -8.35 5.97 8.28
C LEU A 174 -6.95 6.27 7.75
N LEU A 175 -6.75 6.22 6.43
CA LEU A 175 -5.44 6.48 5.82
C LEU A 175 -5.04 7.95 5.94
N SER A 176 -5.97 8.90 5.83
CA SER A 176 -5.68 10.32 6.02
C SER A 176 -5.19 10.63 7.45
N ALA A 177 -5.77 9.98 8.46
CA ALA A 177 -5.32 10.14 9.84
C ALA A 177 -3.89 9.57 10.04
N LEU A 178 -3.57 8.43 9.43
CA LEU A 178 -2.26 7.79 9.53
C LEU A 178 -1.17 8.53 8.75
N ALA A 179 -1.52 9.21 7.66
CA ALA A 179 -0.58 9.91 6.79
C ALA A 179 0.20 11.03 7.50
N GLN A 180 -0.33 11.56 8.61
CA GLN A 180 0.35 12.61 9.41
C GLN A 180 1.70 12.14 9.99
N HIS A 181 1.86 10.83 10.19
CA HIS A 181 3.04 10.25 10.86
C HIS A 181 3.67 9.09 10.10
N SER A 182 3.01 8.60 9.04
CA SER A 182 3.45 7.45 8.26
C SER A 182 3.61 7.78 6.79
N ILE A 183 4.54 7.12 6.10
CA ILE A 183 4.63 7.13 4.65
C ILE A 183 3.66 6.08 4.12
N ILE A 184 2.65 6.51 3.37
CA ILE A 184 1.63 5.62 2.80
C ILE A 184 1.72 5.66 1.29
N ILE A 185 1.94 4.50 0.65
CA ILE A 185 1.85 4.36 -0.81
C ILE A 185 0.64 3.48 -1.11
N LEU A 186 -0.35 4.07 -1.75
CA LEU A 186 -1.57 3.39 -2.18
C LEU A 186 -1.55 3.23 -3.70
N SER A 187 -1.38 1.99 -4.19
CA SER A 187 -1.51 1.71 -5.61
C SER A 187 -2.97 1.48 -5.99
N THR A 188 -3.40 2.10 -7.07
CA THR A 188 -4.73 1.90 -7.64
C THR A 188 -4.75 2.27 -9.12
N HIS A 189 -5.76 1.81 -9.84
CA HIS A 189 -6.11 2.28 -11.18
C HIS A 189 -7.38 3.17 -11.15
N ILE A 190 -7.95 3.40 -9.96
CA ILE A 190 -9.14 4.23 -9.75
C ILE A 190 -8.69 5.59 -9.23
N VAL A 191 -8.72 6.59 -10.08
CA VAL A 191 -8.23 7.95 -9.80
C VAL A 191 -8.94 8.57 -8.59
N SER A 192 -10.26 8.44 -8.51
CA SER A 192 -11.09 8.98 -7.42
C SER A 192 -10.77 8.41 -6.02
N ASP A 193 -10.08 7.28 -5.94
CA ASP A 193 -9.70 6.70 -4.66
C ASP A 193 -8.57 7.49 -3.97
N VAL A 194 -7.72 8.15 -4.75
CA VAL A 194 -6.56 8.90 -4.25
C VAL A 194 -6.68 10.40 -4.38
N GLU A 195 -7.46 10.91 -5.34
CA GLU A 195 -7.59 12.34 -5.62
C GLU A 195 -7.96 13.18 -4.37
N LEU A 196 -8.82 12.62 -3.50
CA LEU A 196 -9.31 13.31 -2.30
C LEU A 196 -8.40 13.22 -1.09
N ILE A 197 -7.44 12.28 -1.07
CA ILE A 197 -6.65 11.99 0.13
C ILE A 197 -5.15 12.00 -0.10
N ALA A 198 -4.69 11.87 -1.34
CA ALA A 198 -3.27 11.87 -1.64
C ALA A 198 -2.72 13.30 -1.58
N GLU A 199 -1.58 13.44 -0.91
CA GLU A 199 -0.79 14.68 -0.94
C GLU A 199 -0.08 14.84 -2.27
N LYS A 200 0.48 13.72 -2.78
CA LYS A 200 1.16 13.66 -4.08
C LYS A 200 0.76 12.42 -4.85
N ILE A 201 0.84 12.53 -6.16
CA ILE A 201 0.58 11.44 -7.09
C ILE A 201 1.86 11.04 -7.79
N ILE A 202 2.08 9.75 -7.89
CA ILE A 202 3.14 9.10 -8.66
C ILE A 202 2.48 8.46 -9.86
N LEU A 203 2.73 8.98 -11.06
CA LEU A 203 2.28 8.35 -12.30
C LEU A 203 3.36 7.42 -12.82
N LEU A 204 3.06 6.11 -12.84
CA LEU A 204 4.00 5.08 -13.32
C LEU A 204 3.55 4.56 -14.68
N ARG A 205 4.38 4.74 -15.71
CA ARG A 205 4.16 4.28 -17.08
C ARG A 205 5.32 3.44 -17.56
N GLU A 206 5.07 2.22 -18.01
CA GLU A 206 6.08 1.32 -18.59
C GLU A 206 7.35 1.16 -17.75
N GLY A 207 7.17 1.11 -16.42
CA GLY A 207 8.25 0.96 -15.45
C GLY A 207 9.03 2.23 -15.13
N GLN A 208 8.61 3.40 -15.58
CA GLN A 208 9.23 4.70 -15.32
C GLN A 208 8.25 5.66 -14.65
N ILE A 209 8.79 6.60 -13.85
CA ILE A 209 7.97 7.70 -13.31
C ILE A 209 7.72 8.69 -14.44
N ALA A 210 6.46 8.78 -14.86
CA ALA A 210 6.01 9.74 -15.86
C ALA A 210 5.77 11.13 -15.25
N ALA A 211 5.27 11.17 -14.00
CA ALA A 211 5.11 12.40 -13.22
C ALA A 211 5.12 12.09 -11.72
N PHE A 212 5.57 13.03 -10.91
CA PHE A 212 5.53 13.00 -9.45
C PHE A 212 5.36 14.41 -8.91
N ASP A 213 4.16 14.76 -8.45
CA ASP A 213 3.85 16.08 -7.93
C ASP A 213 2.61 16.02 -7.01
N THR A 214 2.29 17.14 -6.36
CA THR A 214 1.04 17.32 -5.64
C THR A 214 -0.15 17.17 -6.59
N VAL A 215 -1.32 16.82 -6.05
CA VAL A 215 -2.56 16.77 -6.85
C VAL A 215 -2.78 18.10 -7.55
N ALA A 216 -2.67 19.22 -6.82
CA ALA A 216 -2.85 20.57 -7.37
C ALA A 216 -1.82 20.91 -8.48
N GLY A 217 -0.56 20.47 -8.32
CA GLY A 217 0.50 20.69 -9.33
C GLY A 217 0.24 19.94 -10.64
N LEU A 218 -0.35 18.74 -10.54
CA LEU A 218 -0.67 17.93 -11.71
C LEU A 218 -1.93 18.39 -12.45
N VAL A 219 -3.00 18.73 -11.73
CA VAL A 219 -4.30 18.99 -12.34
C VAL A 219 -4.39 20.38 -12.99
N GLY A 220 -3.71 21.40 -12.45
CA GLY A 220 -3.82 22.77 -12.98
C GLY A 220 -5.27 23.24 -13.07
N LYS A 221 -5.83 23.31 -14.30
CA LYS A 221 -7.22 23.65 -14.59
C LYS A 221 -8.09 22.44 -15.00
N SER A 222 -7.53 21.23 -15.03
CA SER A 222 -8.19 19.97 -15.40
C SER A 222 -8.51 19.12 -14.16
N THR A 223 -9.00 17.91 -14.34
CA THR A 223 -9.18 16.92 -13.27
C THR A 223 -8.00 15.94 -13.25
N LEU A 224 -7.80 15.23 -12.14
CA LEU A 224 -6.78 14.18 -12.08
C LEU A 224 -7.09 13.04 -13.06
N GLU A 225 -8.37 12.81 -13.39
CA GLU A 225 -8.78 11.85 -14.40
C GLU A 225 -8.36 12.28 -15.81
N ASP A 226 -8.50 13.55 -16.16
CA ASP A 226 -8.02 14.10 -17.44
C ASP A 226 -6.49 13.99 -17.56
N VAL A 227 -5.78 14.28 -16.48
CA VAL A 227 -4.32 14.12 -16.40
C VAL A 227 -3.96 12.65 -16.61
N TYR A 228 -4.63 11.72 -15.89
CA TYR A 228 -4.42 10.30 -16.05
C TYR A 228 -4.64 9.84 -17.49
N LEU A 229 -5.74 10.26 -18.12
CA LEU A 229 -6.04 9.95 -19.53
C LEU A 229 -4.96 10.50 -20.46
N THR A 230 -4.49 11.73 -20.26
CA THR A 230 -3.42 12.33 -21.07
C THR A 230 -2.13 11.52 -21.01
N TYR A 231 -1.75 11.02 -19.84
CA TYR A 231 -0.52 10.23 -19.69
C TYR A 231 -0.65 8.79 -20.21
N PHE A 232 -1.87 8.22 -20.22
CA PHE A 232 -2.06 6.78 -20.45
C PHE A 232 -2.95 6.44 -21.65
N GLN A 233 -3.67 7.42 -22.28
CA GLN A 233 -4.24 7.20 -23.59
C GLN A 233 -3.11 6.97 -24.58
N LYS A 234 -3.16 5.83 -25.30
CA LYS A 234 -2.36 5.66 -26.51
C LYS A 234 -2.87 6.69 -27.51
N GLU A 235 -1.96 7.47 -28.09
CA GLU A 235 -2.26 8.14 -29.36
C GLU A 235 -2.76 7.06 -30.33
N ALA A 236 -4.00 7.20 -30.78
CA ALA A 236 -4.66 6.28 -31.71
C ALA A 236 -4.03 6.41 -33.10
#